data_32432b0f556fe2511e1406c6e91d4600
#
_entry.id   32432b0f556fe2511e1406c6e91d4600
#
_cell.length_a   1.000
_cell.length_b   1.000
_cell.length_c   1.000
_cell.angle_alpha   90.00
_cell.angle_beta   90.00
_cell.angle_gamma   90.00
#
_symmetry.space_group_name_H-M   'P 1'
#
loop_
_entity.id
_entity.type
_entity.pdbx_description
1 polymer ?
#
loop_
_entity_poly.entity_id
_entity_poly.type
_entity_poly.pdbx_seq_one_letter_code
_entity_poly.pdbx_strand_id
1 'polypeptide(L)'
;MSAERYLNHPTFGMLYRVARAGEGRDIYATLYAQRMFFMVTLQPRGAQFEVIPYQDARHHAELNLSRSKRDGAEDHASWRELFDQTFI
;
A
#
# COMPACT_ATOMS: atom_id res chain seq x y z
N MET A 1 14.87 1.06 -7.96
CA MET A 1 14.26 2.20 -7.26
C MET A 1 12.92 1.79 -6.68
N SER A 2 12.67 2.16 -5.47
CA SER A 2 11.42 1.78 -4.81
C SER A 2 10.24 2.59 -5.35
N ALA A 3 9.04 2.03 -5.20
CA ALA A 3 7.82 2.74 -5.52
C ALA A 3 7.71 3.99 -4.65
N GLU A 4 7.00 4.98 -5.14
CA GLU A 4 6.82 6.21 -4.40
C GLU A 4 5.95 5.97 -3.18
N ARG A 5 6.28 6.65 -2.09
CA ARG A 5 5.52 6.55 -0.86
C ARG A 5 4.13 7.18 -1.01
N TYR A 6 4.02 8.21 -1.85
CA TYR A 6 2.77 8.91 -2.08
C TYR A 6 2.48 8.98 -3.57
N LEU A 7 1.21 8.86 -3.92
CA LEU A 7 0.76 9.03 -5.29
C LEU A 7 -0.46 9.95 -5.29
N ASN A 8 -0.65 10.66 -6.37
CA ASN A 8 -1.79 11.55 -6.51
C ASN A 8 -2.82 10.92 -7.44
N HIS A 9 -4.02 10.67 -6.91
CA HIS A 9 -5.11 10.11 -7.69
C HIS A 9 -5.96 11.26 -8.25
N PRO A 10 -6.35 11.20 -9.53
CA PRO A 10 -7.10 12.31 -10.13
C PRO A 10 -8.44 12.62 -9.46
N THR A 11 -9.07 11.63 -8.85
CA THR A 11 -10.37 11.82 -8.19
C THR A 11 -10.24 11.98 -6.68
N PHE A 12 -9.40 11.16 -6.04
CA PHE A 12 -9.37 11.07 -4.58
C PHE A 12 -8.18 11.77 -3.94
N GLY A 13 -7.34 12.40 -4.76
CA GLY A 13 -6.22 13.17 -4.23
C GLY A 13 -5.07 12.28 -3.78
N MET A 14 -4.40 12.70 -2.71
CA MET A 14 -3.20 12.03 -2.25
C MET A 14 -3.49 10.66 -1.67
N LEU A 15 -2.72 9.67 -2.12
CA LEU A 15 -2.73 8.32 -1.57
C LEU A 15 -1.38 8.04 -0.93
N TYR A 16 -1.36 7.18 0.10
CA TYR A 16 -0.10 6.78 0.73
C TYR A 16 0.03 5.27 0.71
N ARG A 17 1.27 4.81 0.51
CA ARG A 17 1.53 3.37 0.42
C ARG A 17 1.47 2.74 1.81
N VAL A 18 0.68 1.68 1.95
CA VAL A 18 0.53 0.99 3.23
C VAL A 18 1.16 -0.40 3.22
N ALA A 19 1.37 -1.00 2.05
CA ALA A 19 1.95 -2.34 1.98
C ALA A 19 2.42 -2.63 0.57
N ARG A 20 3.33 -3.58 0.46
CA ARG A 20 3.73 -4.16 -0.83
C ARG A 20 2.88 -5.38 -1.08
N ALA A 21 2.35 -5.50 -2.29
CA ALA A 21 1.52 -6.64 -2.66
C ALA A 21 2.23 -7.61 -3.59
N GLY A 22 3.36 -7.19 -4.14
CA GLY A 22 4.12 -8.01 -5.06
C GLY A 22 5.05 -7.13 -5.87
N GLU A 23 5.72 -7.73 -6.84
CA GLU A 23 6.62 -6.98 -7.70
C GLU A 23 5.82 -6.01 -8.57
N GLY A 24 6.14 -4.73 -8.43
CA GLY A 24 5.47 -3.68 -9.19
C GLY A 24 4.04 -3.40 -8.74
N ARG A 25 3.60 -3.99 -7.62
CA ARG A 25 2.25 -3.77 -7.11
C ARG A 25 2.29 -3.45 -5.64
N ASP A 26 1.57 -2.42 -5.24
CA ASP A 26 1.51 -1.97 -3.85
C ASP A 26 0.06 -1.63 -3.48
N ILE A 27 -0.21 -1.64 -2.19
CA ILE A 27 -1.49 -1.22 -1.65
C ILE A 27 -1.36 0.22 -1.17
N TYR A 28 -2.29 1.07 -1.63
CA TYR A 28 -2.35 2.46 -1.22
C TYR A 28 -3.70 2.75 -0.57
N ALA A 29 -3.72 3.74 0.31
CA ALA A 29 -4.95 4.21 0.96
C ALA A 29 -5.08 5.71 0.77
N THR A 30 -6.32 6.19 0.79
CA THR A 30 -6.58 7.63 0.73
C THR A 30 -6.05 8.30 2.00
N LEU A 31 -5.46 9.49 1.82
CA LEU A 31 -4.91 10.24 2.95
C LEU A 31 -5.92 11.25 3.50
N TYR A 32 -6.58 11.99 2.63
CA TYR A 32 -7.48 13.07 3.04
C TYR A 32 -8.96 12.79 2.77
N ALA A 33 -9.25 11.96 1.78
CA ALA A 33 -10.63 11.65 1.42
C ALA A 33 -11.17 10.52 2.29
N GLN A 34 -12.45 10.18 2.10
CA GLN A 34 -13.03 9.02 2.74
C GLN A 34 -12.13 7.80 2.48
N ARG A 35 -11.92 6.98 3.52
CA ARG A 35 -10.97 5.88 3.44
C ARG A 35 -11.34 4.90 2.34
N MET A 36 -10.43 4.76 1.39
CA MET A 36 -10.53 3.78 0.31
C MET A 36 -9.18 3.15 0.11
N PHE A 37 -9.16 1.94 -0.43
CA PHE A 37 -7.92 1.22 -0.69
C PHE A 37 -7.81 0.87 -2.16
N PHE A 38 -6.56 0.89 -2.64
CA PHE A 38 -6.28 0.65 -4.05
C PHE A 38 -5.13 -0.31 -4.19
N MET A 39 -5.29 -1.25 -5.12
CA MET A 39 -4.15 -1.99 -5.66
C MET A 39 -3.57 -1.13 -6.78
N VAL A 40 -2.33 -0.73 -6.63
CA VAL A 40 -1.66 0.12 -7.62
C VAL A 40 -0.59 -0.70 -8.32
N THR A 41 -0.72 -0.81 -9.63
CA THR A 41 0.25 -1.51 -10.47
C THR A 41 1.05 -0.47 -11.24
N LEU A 42 2.38 -0.50 -11.07
CA LEU A 42 3.25 0.41 -11.79
C LEU A 42 3.54 -0.15 -13.17
N GLN A 43 3.40 0.69 -14.17
CA GLN A 43 3.63 0.35 -15.57
C GLN A 43 4.53 1.39 -16.19
N PRO A 44 5.18 1.08 -17.32
CA PRO A 44 6.06 2.06 -17.97
C PRO A 44 5.36 3.38 -18.29
N ARG A 45 4.06 3.36 -18.51
CA ARG A 45 3.31 4.57 -18.87
C ARG A 45 2.59 5.19 -17.70
N GLY A 46 2.83 4.73 -16.47
CA GLY A 46 2.20 5.30 -15.31
C GLY A 46 1.65 4.24 -14.38
N ALA A 47 0.74 4.64 -13.50
CA ALA A 47 0.17 3.76 -12.50
C ALA A 47 -1.27 3.40 -12.87
N GLN A 48 -1.61 2.14 -12.63
CA GLN A 48 -2.99 1.66 -12.80
C GLN A 48 -3.58 1.45 -11.41
N PHE A 49 -4.76 2.03 -11.18
CA PHE A 49 -5.43 1.97 -9.87
C PHE A 49 -6.63 1.05 -9.93
N GLU A 50 -6.75 0.18 -8.94
CA GLU A 50 -7.90 -0.69 -8.81
C GLU A 50 -8.41 -0.61 -7.37
N VAL A 51 -9.68 -0.23 -7.19
CA VAL A 51 -10.29 -0.17 -5.87
C VAL A 51 -10.43 -1.60 -5.33
N ILE A 52 -9.99 -1.80 -4.08
CA ILE A 52 -10.12 -3.12 -3.44
C ILE A 52 -10.83 -2.95 -2.09
N PRO A 53 -11.53 -4.00 -1.62
CA PRO A 53 -12.20 -3.94 -0.32
C PRO A 53 -11.19 -3.85 0.82
N TYR A 54 -11.66 -3.34 1.97
CA TYR A 54 -10.86 -3.25 3.19
C TYR A 54 -10.23 -4.58 3.55
N GLN A 55 -11.00 -5.66 3.49
CA GLN A 55 -10.50 -6.98 3.88
C GLN A 55 -9.35 -7.44 3.00
N ASP A 56 -9.44 -7.17 1.70
CA ASP A 56 -8.38 -7.53 0.77
C ASP A 56 -7.12 -6.71 1.04
N ALA A 57 -7.30 -5.42 1.27
CA ALA A 57 -6.18 -4.54 1.59
C ALA A 57 -5.48 -4.99 2.86
N ARG A 58 -6.25 -5.31 3.89
CA ARG A 58 -5.69 -5.78 5.15
C ARG A 58 -4.94 -7.10 4.97
N HIS A 59 -5.51 -8.02 4.18
CA HIS A 59 -4.87 -9.30 3.94
C HIS A 59 -3.50 -9.12 3.27
N HIS A 60 -3.43 -8.28 2.25
CA HIS A 60 -2.16 -7.98 1.60
C HIS A 60 -1.17 -7.35 2.57
N ALA A 61 -1.65 -6.48 3.43
CA ALA A 61 -0.80 -5.84 4.43
C ALA A 61 -0.25 -6.84 5.44
N GLU A 62 -1.09 -7.80 5.85
CA GLU A 62 -0.64 -8.87 6.76
C GLU A 62 0.42 -9.73 6.11
N LEU A 63 0.24 -10.08 4.85
CA LEU A 63 1.24 -10.84 4.11
C LEU A 63 2.55 -10.05 4.00
N ASN A 64 2.46 -8.75 3.79
CA ASN A 64 3.64 -7.90 3.73
C ASN A 64 4.41 -7.92 5.05
N LEU A 65 3.69 -7.85 6.18
CA LEU A 65 4.33 -7.92 7.49
C LEU A 65 5.04 -9.25 7.69
N SER A 66 4.39 -10.35 7.30
CA SER A 66 4.98 -11.68 7.44
C SER A 66 6.25 -11.81 6.62
N ARG A 67 6.22 -11.32 5.37
CA ARG A 67 7.38 -11.39 4.49
C ARG A 67 8.53 -10.54 5.02
N SER A 68 8.25 -9.33 5.45
CA SER A 68 9.32 -8.43 5.92
C SER A 68 9.94 -8.96 7.21
N LYS A 69 9.15 -9.56 8.10
CA LYS A 69 9.67 -10.14 9.32
C LYS A 69 10.54 -11.36 9.03
N ARG A 70 10.05 -12.24 8.15
CA ARG A 70 10.76 -13.48 7.81
C ARG A 70 12.07 -13.18 7.11
N ASP A 71 12.07 -12.18 6.24
CA ASP A 71 13.24 -11.80 5.47
C ASP A 71 14.23 -10.96 6.28
N GLY A 72 13.89 -10.61 7.50
CA GLY A 72 14.73 -9.77 8.34
C GLY A 72 14.89 -8.37 7.80
N ALA A 73 13.88 -7.87 7.10
CA ALA A 73 13.94 -6.57 6.46
C ALA A 73 14.04 -5.46 7.50
N GLU A 74 14.90 -4.48 7.22
CA GLU A 74 15.11 -3.35 8.13
C GLU A 74 13.85 -2.52 8.28
N ASP A 75 12.99 -2.50 7.26
CA ASP A 75 11.80 -1.67 7.26
C ASP A 75 10.57 -2.36 7.84
N HIS A 76 10.73 -3.55 8.45
CA HIS A 76 9.60 -4.25 9.05
C HIS A 76 8.87 -3.39 10.07
N ALA A 77 9.61 -2.68 10.92
CA ALA A 77 9.01 -1.82 11.94
C ALA A 77 8.19 -0.70 11.31
N SER A 78 8.67 -0.14 10.22
CA SER A 78 7.93 0.90 9.49
C SER A 78 6.63 0.36 8.89
N TRP A 79 6.67 -0.83 8.31
CA TRP A 79 5.46 -1.47 7.78
C TRP A 79 4.47 -1.76 8.89
N ARG A 80 4.95 -2.20 10.05
CA ARG A 80 4.08 -2.47 11.20
C ARG A 80 3.40 -1.19 11.68
N GLU A 81 4.14 -0.10 11.74
CA GLU A 81 3.58 1.18 12.14
C GLU A 81 2.47 1.61 11.17
N LEU A 82 2.73 1.50 9.87
CA LEU A 82 1.73 1.83 8.85
C LEU A 82 0.49 0.95 8.97
N PHE A 83 0.68 -0.34 9.23
CA PHE A 83 -0.43 -1.27 9.41
C PHE A 83 -1.28 -0.85 10.60
N ASP A 84 -0.65 -0.55 11.73
CA ASP A 84 -1.37 -0.18 12.94
C ASP A 84 -2.14 1.13 12.75
N GLN A 85 -1.57 2.09 12.04
CA GLN A 85 -2.22 3.36 11.78
C GLN A 85 -3.39 3.23 10.83
N THR A 86 -3.34 2.26 9.93
CA THR A 86 -4.30 2.15 8.83
C THR A 86 -5.44 1.19 9.15
N PHE A 87 -5.15 0.07 9.79
CA PHE A 87 -6.09 -1.03 9.93
C PHE A 87 -6.57 -1.31 11.37
N ILE A 88 -6.21 -0.47 12.30
CA ILE A 88 -6.67 -0.66 13.70
C ILE A 88 -7.62 0.44 14.12
#